data_a14854590294c84043dd21f86d57c769
#
_entry.id   a14854590294c84043dd21f86d57c769
#
_cell.length_a   1.000
_cell.length_b   1.000
_cell.length_c   1.000
_cell.angle_alpha   90.00
_cell.angle_beta   90.00
_cell.angle_gamma   90.00
#
_symmetry.space_group_name_H-M   'P 1'
#
loop_
_entity.id
_entity.type
_entity.pdbx_description
1 polymer ?
#
loop_
_entity_poly.entity_id
_entity_poly.type
_entity_poly.pdbx_seq_one_letter_code
_entity_poly.pdbx_strand_id
1 'polypeptide(L)'
;MSALMQAIRGADICVLYQTTNLVYLWAENLPKHLHHKWRMGCRDSDFLSLDLADNMETIKLQVLATGKMQTIEARFEDMAKQVTWYKFSIDCHRNDKGDIIGIITTGVDISGLRRREQVLKILLREVSHRSKNLLAIIQSIASQTARYTESLQIFLRKFQGRLHSLSHSQDLITASDWRGAQFRELVQSQTLGYLTKETERFSLEGVDPYLFPNAALHIGLAFHELIVNSLSFGALSQGKGSVCVCCEIDTTVNEKAQLIITWEENFSVQTLPSSKQKSCFGSAVLEKIVPISVNGSASLKWMEEGFVYRLSVPDTYFDFDSFFENNEARTTN
;
A
#
# COMPACT_ATOMS: atom_id res chain seq x y z
N MET A 1 34.25 -39.13 -12.74
CA MET A 1 34.06 -38.54 -11.38
C MET A 1 34.41 -37.07 -11.32
N SER A 2 35.47 -36.59 -11.98
CA SER A 2 35.92 -35.18 -11.96
C SER A 2 34.90 -34.18 -12.53
N ALA A 3 34.29 -34.40 -13.70
CA ALA A 3 33.35 -33.45 -14.34
C ALA A 3 32.02 -33.28 -13.53
N LEU A 4 31.47 -34.35 -12.96
CA LEU A 4 30.26 -34.30 -12.13
C LEU A 4 30.51 -33.51 -10.85
N MET A 5 31.63 -33.71 -10.18
CA MET A 5 32.01 -32.98 -8.98
C MET A 5 32.25 -31.50 -9.28
N GLN A 6 32.82 -31.17 -10.45
CA GLN A 6 32.97 -29.79 -10.87
C GLN A 6 31.62 -29.10 -11.16
N ALA A 7 30.66 -29.83 -11.75
CA ALA A 7 29.30 -29.33 -11.96
C ALA A 7 28.56 -29.07 -10.67
N ILE A 8 28.69 -29.97 -9.67
CA ILE A 8 28.11 -29.80 -8.34
C ILE A 8 28.70 -28.57 -7.63
N ARG A 9 30.01 -28.36 -7.71
CA ARG A 9 30.67 -27.18 -7.13
C ARG A 9 30.19 -25.87 -7.74
N GLY A 10 29.94 -25.87 -9.04
CA GLY A 10 29.47 -24.68 -9.77
C GLY A 10 27.97 -24.38 -9.59
N ALA A 11 27.19 -25.33 -9.07
CA ALA A 11 25.73 -25.24 -8.98
C ALA A 11 25.21 -24.72 -7.63
N ASP A 12 26.09 -24.41 -6.66
CA ASP A 12 25.74 -23.99 -5.28
C ASP A 12 24.76 -24.96 -4.55
N ILE A 13 24.77 -26.24 -4.97
CA ILE A 13 23.96 -27.29 -4.33
C ILE A 13 24.81 -27.98 -3.28
N CYS A 14 24.36 -27.95 -2.05
CA CYS A 14 24.93 -28.76 -0.97
C CYS A 14 24.60 -30.24 -1.22
N VAL A 15 25.60 -31.10 -1.20
CA VAL A 15 25.40 -32.55 -1.32
C VAL A 15 26.12 -33.26 -0.17
N LEU A 16 25.40 -34.13 0.50
CA LEU A 16 25.94 -34.93 1.60
C LEU A 16 25.63 -36.40 1.35
N TYR A 17 26.59 -37.26 1.68
CA TYR A 17 26.42 -38.68 1.57
C TYR A 17 26.70 -39.38 2.92
N GLN A 18 25.76 -40.23 3.33
CA GLN A 18 25.83 -41.02 4.55
C GLN A 18 25.68 -42.52 4.26
N THR A 19 26.26 -43.32 5.15
CA THR A 19 25.98 -44.75 5.21
C THR A 19 24.53 -45.02 5.67
N THR A 20 24.08 -46.25 5.58
CA THR A 20 22.81 -46.73 6.19
C THR A 20 22.76 -46.56 7.72
N ASN A 21 23.91 -46.42 8.38
CA ASN A 21 24.01 -46.11 9.80
C ASN A 21 24.04 -44.60 10.09
N LEU A 22 23.71 -43.75 9.11
CA LEU A 22 23.65 -42.30 9.20
C LEU A 22 25.00 -41.63 9.56
N VAL A 23 26.12 -42.26 9.17
CA VAL A 23 27.47 -41.73 9.35
C VAL A 23 27.89 -41.05 8.06
N TYR A 24 28.33 -39.80 8.12
CA TYR A 24 28.76 -39.02 6.98
C TYR A 24 30.09 -39.52 6.39
N LEU A 25 30.10 -39.78 5.10
CA LEU A 25 31.30 -40.15 4.37
C LEU A 25 31.93 -38.98 3.61
N TRP A 26 31.11 -38.13 3.03
CA TRP A 26 31.58 -36.92 2.36
C TRP A 26 30.47 -35.86 2.26
N ALA A 27 30.87 -34.64 2.04
CA ALA A 27 29.97 -33.50 1.78
C ALA A 27 30.65 -32.52 0.79
N GLU A 28 29.85 -31.86 -0.02
CA GLU A 28 30.27 -30.83 -0.94
C GLU A 28 29.35 -29.60 -0.81
N ASN A 29 29.88 -28.41 -0.99
CA ASN A 29 29.15 -27.15 -0.90
C ASN A 29 28.32 -26.97 0.38
N LEU A 30 28.87 -27.40 1.51
CA LEU A 30 28.21 -27.17 2.80
C LEU A 30 27.95 -25.68 3.02
N PRO A 31 26.83 -25.32 3.68
CA PRO A 31 26.61 -23.97 4.17
C PRO A 31 27.81 -23.46 4.98
N LYS A 32 28.25 -22.23 4.74
CA LYS A 32 29.49 -21.65 5.34
C LYS A 32 29.55 -21.81 6.86
N HIS A 33 28.41 -21.65 7.54
CA HIS A 33 28.31 -21.75 8.99
C HIS A 33 28.46 -23.20 9.53
N LEU A 34 28.38 -24.21 8.68
CA LEU A 34 28.58 -25.63 9.04
C LEU A 34 29.99 -26.16 8.72
N HIS A 35 30.77 -25.43 7.87
CA HIS A 35 32.09 -25.91 7.44
C HIS A 35 33.04 -26.26 8.58
N HIS A 36 33.03 -25.51 9.67
CA HIS A 36 33.95 -25.70 10.78
C HIS A 36 33.49 -26.79 11.79
N LYS A 37 32.24 -27.22 11.72
CA LYS A 37 31.65 -28.24 12.62
C LYS A 37 31.59 -29.61 11.96
N TRP A 38 31.43 -29.67 10.65
CA TRP A 38 31.31 -30.92 9.92
C TRP A 38 32.64 -31.61 9.74
N ARG A 39 32.68 -32.96 9.92
CA ARG A 39 33.82 -33.83 9.69
C ARG A 39 33.35 -35.17 9.14
N MET A 40 34.21 -35.84 8.35
CA MET A 40 33.98 -37.22 7.95
C MET A 40 33.82 -38.10 9.20
N GLY A 41 32.84 -39.00 9.23
CA GLY A 41 32.54 -39.87 10.35
C GLY A 41 31.56 -39.27 11.38
N CYS A 42 31.19 -38.00 11.26
CA CYS A 42 30.20 -37.40 12.16
C CYS A 42 28.75 -37.81 11.81
N ARG A 43 27.81 -37.47 12.70
CA ARG A 43 26.36 -37.59 12.55
C ARG A 43 25.71 -36.21 12.56
N ASP A 44 24.40 -36.15 12.29
CA ASP A 44 23.63 -34.89 12.32
C ASP A 44 23.73 -34.21 13.70
N SER A 45 23.68 -34.96 14.78
CA SER A 45 23.78 -34.49 16.16
C SER A 45 25.10 -33.77 16.50
N ASP A 46 26.16 -34.01 15.73
CA ASP A 46 27.48 -33.47 16.04
C ASP A 46 27.63 -32.00 15.56
N PHE A 47 26.78 -31.53 14.62
CA PHE A 47 26.93 -30.22 14.03
C PHE A 47 25.62 -29.45 13.80
N LEU A 48 24.45 -30.08 13.92
CA LEU A 48 23.14 -29.45 13.89
C LEU A 48 22.63 -29.14 15.29
N SER A 49 21.60 -28.33 15.43
CA SER A 49 20.84 -28.18 16.67
C SER A 49 20.09 -29.49 16.97
N LEU A 50 19.86 -29.78 18.25
CA LEU A 50 19.20 -31.03 18.69
C LEU A 50 17.87 -31.25 17.95
N ASP A 51 16.99 -30.25 17.92
CA ASP A 51 15.68 -30.37 17.27
C ASP A 51 15.77 -30.66 15.76
N LEU A 52 16.75 -30.06 15.09
CA LEU A 52 16.95 -30.27 13.65
C LEU A 52 17.61 -31.63 13.39
N ALA A 53 18.55 -32.04 14.24
CA ALA A 53 19.22 -33.35 14.15
C ALA A 53 18.22 -34.49 14.31
N ASP A 54 17.37 -34.44 15.35
CA ASP A 54 16.33 -35.44 15.62
C ASP A 54 15.32 -35.55 14.48
N ASN A 55 14.91 -34.40 13.93
CA ASN A 55 13.99 -34.35 12.79
C ASN A 55 14.64 -34.96 11.53
N MET A 56 15.88 -34.57 11.21
CA MET A 56 16.64 -35.11 10.08
C MET A 56 16.86 -36.63 10.23
N GLU A 57 17.22 -37.12 11.40
CA GLU A 57 17.41 -38.52 11.66
C GLU A 57 16.10 -39.31 11.46
N THR A 58 15.00 -38.82 12.01
CA THR A 58 13.66 -39.41 11.82
C THR A 58 13.29 -39.56 10.36
N ILE A 59 13.49 -38.48 9.58
CA ILE A 59 13.19 -38.47 8.13
C ILE A 59 14.10 -39.45 7.38
N LYS A 60 15.41 -39.47 7.70
CA LYS A 60 16.37 -40.39 7.07
C LYS A 60 16.05 -41.86 7.34
N LEU A 61 15.65 -42.17 8.58
CA LEU A 61 15.18 -43.54 8.92
C LEU A 61 13.91 -43.91 8.15
N GLN A 62 12.96 -42.98 7.98
CA GLN A 62 11.80 -43.24 7.16
C GLN A 62 12.16 -43.46 5.67
N VAL A 63 13.11 -42.69 5.15
CA VAL A 63 13.62 -42.86 3.77
C VAL A 63 14.25 -44.20 3.60
N LEU A 64 15.09 -44.65 4.55
CA LEU A 64 15.70 -45.98 4.51
C LEU A 64 14.65 -47.12 4.59
N ALA A 65 13.61 -46.95 5.41
CA ALA A 65 12.57 -47.97 5.59
C ALA A 65 11.62 -48.05 4.39
N THR A 66 11.28 -46.92 3.79
CA THR A 66 10.28 -46.87 2.70
C THR A 66 10.87 -46.83 1.29
N GLY A 67 12.14 -46.44 1.18
CA GLY A 67 12.82 -46.23 -0.07
C GLY A 67 12.27 -45.05 -0.89
N LYS A 68 11.48 -44.15 -0.26
CA LYS A 68 10.86 -42.99 -0.89
C LYS A 68 11.56 -41.70 -0.49
N MET A 69 11.87 -40.88 -1.44
CA MET A 69 12.45 -39.54 -1.22
C MET A 69 11.54 -38.69 -0.32
N GLN A 70 12.16 -37.97 0.59
CA GLN A 70 11.50 -36.98 1.46
C GLN A 70 12.17 -35.60 1.32
N THR A 71 11.42 -34.53 1.65
CA THR A 71 11.94 -33.16 1.63
C THR A 71 11.66 -32.48 2.96
N ILE A 72 12.63 -31.68 3.40
CA ILE A 72 12.50 -30.87 4.62
C ILE A 72 13.08 -29.48 4.35
N GLU A 73 12.48 -28.45 4.93
CA GLU A 73 13.05 -27.11 4.97
C GLU A 73 13.64 -26.85 6.36
N ALA A 74 14.86 -26.36 6.39
CA ALA A 74 15.58 -26.06 7.61
C ALA A 74 16.02 -24.60 7.65
N ARG A 75 15.87 -23.99 8.82
CA ARG A 75 16.35 -22.65 9.13
C ARG A 75 17.67 -22.75 9.87
N PHE A 76 18.65 -22.02 9.38
CA PHE A 76 19.94 -21.85 10.05
C PHE A 76 20.14 -20.41 10.45
N GLU A 77 20.76 -20.19 11.58
CA GLU A 77 21.15 -18.87 12.07
C GLU A 77 22.64 -18.89 12.38
N ASP A 78 23.38 -17.98 11.77
CA ASP A 78 24.80 -17.84 12.00
C ASP A 78 25.12 -17.02 13.26
N MET A 79 26.41 -16.89 13.59
CA MET A 79 26.90 -16.10 14.75
C MET A 79 26.55 -14.60 14.63
N ALA A 80 26.34 -14.10 13.41
CA ALA A 80 25.92 -12.72 13.12
C ALA A 80 24.39 -12.55 13.09
N LYS A 81 23.62 -13.59 13.52
CA LYS A 81 22.14 -13.64 13.48
C LYS A 81 21.57 -13.57 12.05
N GLN A 82 22.38 -13.84 11.03
CA GLN A 82 21.88 -13.94 9.68
C GLN A 82 21.13 -15.27 9.49
N VAL A 83 19.89 -15.18 9.01
CA VAL A 83 19.03 -16.35 8.78
C VAL A 83 19.15 -16.81 7.35
N THR A 84 19.46 -18.08 7.16
CA THR A 84 19.45 -18.78 5.87
C THR A 84 18.47 -19.95 5.92
N TRP A 85 17.82 -20.19 4.78
CA TRP A 85 16.87 -21.28 4.61
C TRP A 85 17.36 -22.25 3.56
N TYR A 86 17.41 -23.52 3.91
CA TYR A 86 17.73 -24.59 2.97
C TYR A 86 16.55 -25.55 2.83
N LYS A 87 16.31 -25.97 1.58
CA LYS A 87 15.44 -27.11 1.29
C LYS A 87 16.31 -28.31 1.03
N PHE A 88 16.20 -29.32 1.86
CA PHE A 88 16.88 -30.60 1.72
C PHE A 88 15.96 -31.62 1.08
N SER A 89 16.48 -32.35 0.09
CA SER A 89 15.87 -33.55 -0.47
C SER A 89 16.74 -34.74 -0.07
N ILE A 90 16.12 -35.71 0.54
CA ILE A 90 16.77 -36.88 1.15
C ILE A 90 16.30 -38.13 0.39
N ASP A 91 17.21 -38.84 -0.22
CA ASP A 91 16.90 -40.04 -1.04
C ASP A 91 17.87 -41.18 -0.77
N CYS A 92 17.42 -42.41 -1.07
CA CYS A 92 18.25 -43.63 -0.94
C CYS A 92 19.24 -43.74 -2.10
N HIS A 93 20.49 -44.02 -1.78
CA HIS A 93 21.45 -44.50 -2.76
C HIS A 93 21.38 -46.03 -2.85
N ARG A 94 21.19 -46.55 -4.08
CA ARG A 94 21.09 -48.00 -4.34
C ARG A 94 22.27 -48.49 -5.17
N ASN A 95 22.68 -49.73 -4.93
CA ASN A 95 23.68 -50.42 -5.77
C ASN A 95 23.00 -50.96 -7.06
N ASP A 96 23.77 -51.55 -7.92
CA ASP A 96 23.29 -52.15 -9.18
C ASP A 96 22.30 -53.31 -8.96
N LYS A 97 22.27 -53.90 -7.74
CA LYS A 97 21.34 -54.96 -7.35
C LYS A 97 20.03 -54.41 -6.77
N GLY A 98 19.93 -53.08 -6.61
CA GLY A 98 18.75 -52.43 -6.01
C GLY A 98 18.80 -52.31 -4.48
N ASP A 99 19.85 -52.81 -3.80
CA ASP A 99 19.96 -52.72 -2.35
C ASP A 99 20.32 -51.29 -1.95
N ILE A 100 19.73 -50.82 -0.84
CA ILE A 100 20.06 -49.49 -0.28
C ILE A 100 21.42 -49.58 0.41
N ILE A 101 22.40 -48.79 -0.06
CA ILE A 101 23.77 -48.74 0.44
C ILE A 101 24.12 -47.42 1.14
N GLY A 102 23.20 -46.44 1.12
CA GLY A 102 23.40 -45.16 1.78
C GLY A 102 22.27 -44.16 1.51
N ILE A 103 22.49 -42.95 1.95
CA ILE A 103 21.60 -41.81 1.75
C ILE A 103 22.35 -40.68 1.05
N ILE A 104 21.72 -40.09 0.07
CA ILE A 104 22.12 -38.81 -0.54
C ILE A 104 21.17 -37.75 -0.03
N THR A 105 21.73 -36.69 0.54
CA THR A 105 20.99 -35.48 0.91
C THR A 105 21.47 -34.33 0.03
N THR A 106 20.57 -33.70 -0.73
CA THR A 106 20.85 -32.50 -1.51
C THR A 106 20.18 -31.30 -0.86
N GLY A 107 20.91 -30.21 -0.70
CA GLY A 107 20.41 -28.97 -0.08
C GLY A 107 20.53 -27.79 -1.03
N VAL A 108 19.46 -27.02 -1.16
CA VAL A 108 19.43 -25.81 -1.96
C VAL A 108 19.09 -24.64 -1.06
N ASP A 109 19.84 -23.54 -1.19
CA ASP A 109 19.52 -22.29 -0.50
C ASP A 109 18.26 -21.68 -1.09
N ILE A 110 17.20 -21.58 -0.28
CA ILE A 110 15.93 -20.97 -0.64
C ILE A 110 15.70 -19.62 0.07
N SER A 111 16.73 -19.03 0.67
CA SER A 111 16.63 -17.76 1.43
C SER A 111 16.13 -16.62 0.53
N GLY A 112 16.61 -16.53 -0.70
CA GLY A 112 16.15 -15.55 -1.68
C GLY A 112 14.67 -15.74 -2.06
N LEU A 113 14.23 -16.98 -2.22
CA LEU A 113 12.83 -17.33 -2.51
C LEU A 113 11.93 -16.95 -1.32
N ARG A 114 12.33 -17.32 -0.10
CA ARG A 114 11.59 -17.01 1.14
C ARG A 114 11.47 -15.51 1.39
N ARG A 115 12.53 -14.73 1.12
CA ARG A 115 12.47 -13.26 1.22
C ARG A 115 11.44 -12.68 0.24
N ARG A 116 11.46 -13.11 -1.02
CA ARG A 116 10.50 -12.65 -2.04
C ARG A 116 9.06 -13.03 -1.65
N GLU A 117 8.84 -14.25 -1.19
CA GLU A 117 7.53 -14.71 -0.72
C GLU A 117 7.03 -13.86 0.45
N GLN A 118 7.90 -13.54 1.40
CA GLN A 118 7.56 -12.70 2.54
C GLN A 118 7.21 -11.27 2.14
N VAL A 119 7.97 -10.67 1.23
CA VAL A 119 7.67 -9.34 0.67
C VAL A 119 6.32 -9.36 -0.05
N LEU A 120 6.06 -10.35 -0.89
CA LEU A 120 4.77 -10.51 -1.56
C LEU A 120 3.61 -10.66 -0.57
N LYS A 121 3.77 -11.43 0.50
CA LYS A 121 2.75 -11.56 1.56
C LYS A 121 2.45 -10.23 2.25
N ILE A 122 3.49 -9.42 2.52
CA ILE A 122 3.33 -8.09 3.12
C ILE A 122 2.56 -7.18 2.15
N LEU A 123 2.96 -7.13 0.88
CA LEU A 123 2.29 -6.33 -0.14
C LEU A 123 0.82 -6.74 -0.34
N LEU A 124 0.52 -8.04 -0.38
CA LEU A 124 -0.86 -8.53 -0.49
C LEU A 124 -1.72 -8.16 0.72
N ARG A 125 -1.15 -8.18 1.92
CA ARG A 125 -1.86 -7.71 3.13
C ARG A 125 -2.17 -6.22 3.05
N GLU A 126 -1.21 -5.43 2.61
CA GLU A 126 -1.39 -3.98 2.44
C GLU A 126 -2.46 -3.66 1.41
N VAL A 127 -2.43 -4.30 0.22
CA VAL A 127 -3.47 -4.16 -0.81
C VAL A 127 -4.84 -4.56 -0.26
N SER A 128 -4.93 -5.67 0.48
CA SER A 128 -6.19 -6.11 1.09
C SER A 128 -6.73 -5.11 2.11
N HIS A 129 -5.87 -4.54 2.93
CA HIS A 129 -6.23 -3.52 3.92
C HIS A 129 -6.77 -2.25 3.24
N ARG A 130 -6.06 -1.76 2.20
CA ARG A 130 -6.49 -0.59 1.42
C ARG A 130 -7.81 -0.82 0.68
N SER A 131 -8.00 -2.00 0.09
CA SER A 131 -9.27 -2.37 -0.55
C SER A 131 -10.45 -2.36 0.43
N LYS A 132 -10.25 -2.86 1.65
CA LYS A 132 -11.28 -2.79 2.71
C LYS A 132 -11.61 -1.35 3.09
N ASN A 133 -10.61 -0.48 3.21
CA ASN A 133 -10.83 0.95 3.52
C ASN A 133 -11.63 1.63 2.40
N LEU A 134 -11.29 1.38 1.13
CA LEU A 134 -12.02 1.92 -0.01
C LEU A 134 -13.48 1.44 -0.02
N LEU A 135 -13.73 0.15 0.21
CA LEU A 135 -15.09 -0.40 0.32
C LEU A 135 -15.89 0.25 1.45
N ALA A 136 -15.27 0.53 2.59
CA ALA A 136 -15.93 1.22 3.70
C ALA A 136 -16.34 2.66 3.32
N ILE A 137 -15.49 3.38 2.58
CA ILE A 137 -15.81 4.70 2.04
C ILE A 137 -16.99 4.61 1.08
N ILE A 138 -16.97 3.68 0.13
CA ILE A 138 -18.06 3.46 -0.84
C ILE A 138 -19.38 3.14 -0.12
N GLN A 139 -19.38 2.26 0.88
CA GLN A 139 -20.56 1.93 1.68
C GLN A 139 -21.09 3.15 2.43
N SER A 140 -20.20 3.96 3.00
CA SER A 140 -20.56 5.21 3.68
C SER A 140 -21.22 6.19 2.71
N ILE A 141 -20.63 6.42 1.54
CA ILE A 141 -21.17 7.26 0.47
C ILE A 141 -22.54 6.76 0.01
N ALA A 142 -22.71 5.46 -0.23
CA ALA A 142 -23.97 4.87 -0.65
C ALA A 142 -25.07 5.07 0.39
N SER A 143 -24.79 4.70 1.66
CA SER A 143 -25.74 4.80 2.76
C SER A 143 -26.19 6.23 3.02
N GLN A 144 -25.24 7.16 2.95
CA GLN A 144 -25.56 8.58 3.18
C GLN A 144 -26.25 9.21 1.99
N THR A 145 -25.88 8.84 0.73
CA THR A 145 -26.60 9.30 -0.44
C THR A 145 -28.06 8.86 -0.38
N ALA A 146 -28.32 7.63 0.03
CA ALA A 146 -29.69 7.09 0.15
C ALA A 146 -30.53 7.86 1.20
N ARG A 147 -29.93 8.29 2.31
CA ARG A 147 -30.65 9.06 3.36
C ARG A 147 -31.18 10.43 2.90
N TYR A 148 -30.53 11.05 1.92
CA TYR A 148 -30.79 12.41 1.47
C TYR A 148 -31.36 12.47 0.06
N THR A 149 -31.88 11.35 -0.47
CA THR A 149 -32.48 11.30 -1.82
C THR A 149 -33.85 10.64 -1.76
N GLU A 150 -34.83 11.30 -2.41
CA GLU A 150 -36.23 10.84 -2.41
C GLU A 150 -36.53 9.91 -3.59
N SER A 151 -35.68 9.85 -4.61
CA SER A 151 -35.89 8.99 -5.77
C SER A 151 -34.65 8.19 -6.16
N LEU A 152 -34.86 6.98 -6.70
CA LEU A 152 -33.79 6.12 -7.18
C LEU A 152 -32.95 6.78 -8.27
N GLN A 153 -33.56 7.55 -9.15
CA GLN A 153 -32.84 8.22 -10.26
C GLN A 153 -31.88 9.30 -9.72
N ILE A 154 -32.33 10.08 -8.72
CA ILE A 154 -31.48 11.08 -8.07
C ILE A 154 -30.36 10.41 -7.29
N PHE A 155 -30.67 9.32 -6.58
CA PHE A 155 -29.66 8.53 -5.88
C PHE A 155 -28.58 8.02 -6.84
N LEU A 156 -28.96 7.37 -7.93
CA LEU A 156 -28.00 6.81 -8.88
C LEU A 156 -27.08 7.88 -9.46
N ARG A 157 -27.63 9.01 -9.90
CA ARG A 157 -26.86 10.11 -10.47
C ARG A 157 -25.83 10.69 -9.46
N LYS A 158 -26.28 10.97 -8.22
CA LYS A 158 -25.42 11.50 -7.17
C LYS A 158 -24.35 10.48 -6.73
N PHE A 159 -24.74 9.22 -6.57
CA PHE A 159 -23.83 8.15 -6.18
C PHE A 159 -22.75 7.90 -7.25
N GLN A 160 -23.15 7.86 -8.54
CA GLN A 160 -22.21 7.73 -9.65
C GLN A 160 -21.21 8.89 -9.69
N GLY A 161 -21.66 10.15 -9.54
CA GLY A 161 -20.77 11.32 -9.51
C GLY A 161 -19.72 11.22 -8.41
N ARG A 162 -20.12 10.84 -7.20
CA ARG A 162 -19.22 10.63 -6.06
C ARG A 162 -18.23 9.49 -6.27
N LEU A 163 -18.70 8.40 -6.89
CA LEU A 163 -17.85 7.27 -7.23
C LEU A 163 -16.80 7.64 -8.29
N HIS A 164 -17.16 8.46 -9.27
CA HIS A 164 -16.21 9.03 -10.23
C HIS A 164 -15.17 9.93 -9.56
N SER A 165 -15.59 10.81 -8.65
CA SER A 165 -14.67 11.65 -7.89
C SER A 165 -13.67 10.80 -7.09
N LEU A 166 -14.18 9.76 -6.41
CA LEU A 166 -13.34 8.82 -5.67
C LEU A 166 -12.34 8.09 -6.59
N SER A 167 -12.78 7.68 -7.78
CA SER A 167 -11.92 7.04 -8.79
C SER A 167 -10.79 7.98 -9.24
N HIS A 168 -11.09 9.24 -9.58
CA HIS A 168 -10.07 10.20 -9.99
C HIS A 168 -9.02 10.45 -8.90
N SER A 169 -9.47 10.60 -7.65
CA SER A 169 -8.53 10.72 -6.52
C SER A 169 -7.68 9.45 -6.33
N GLN A 170 -8.29 8.28 -6.51
CA GLN A 170 -7.61 7.00 -6.41
C GLN A 170 -6.57 6.80 -7.53
N ASP A 171 -6.87 7.25 -8.75
CA ASP A 171 -5.96 7.17 -9.89
C ASP A 171 -4.69 7.99 -9.64
N LEU A 172 -4.81 9.22 -9.11
CA LEU A 172 -3.67 10.05 -8.71
C LEU A 172 -2.82 9.40 -7.63
N ILE A 173 -3.47 8.84 -6.60
CA ILE A 173 -2.78 8.15 -5.51
C ILE A 173 -2.04 6.91 -6.04
N THR A 174 -2.65 6.18 -6.96
CA THR A 174 -2.03 4.98 -7.55
C THR A 174 -0.85 5.34 -8.46
N ALA A 175 -0.99 6.41 -9.26
CA ALA A 175 0.08 6.91 -10.13
C ALA A 175 1.32 7.39 -9.34
N SER A 176 1.14 7.79 -8.09
CA SER A 176 2.21 8.21 -7.18
C SER A 176 2.78 7.07 -6.30
N ASP A 177 2.60 5.81 -6.68
CA ASP A 177 2.98 4.64 -5.86
C ASP A 177 2.36 4.68 -4.45
N TRP A 178 1.10 5.08 -4.36
CA TRP A 178 0.31 5.14 -3.12
C TRP A 178 0.83 6.15 -2.07
N ARG A 179 1.64 7.10 -2.48
CA ARG A 179 2.15 8.13 -1.56
C ARG A 179 1.13 9.23 -1.29
N GLY A 180 0.26 9.56 -2.27
CA GLY A 180 -0.74 10.61 -2.17
C GLY A 180 -0.92 11.38 -3.48
N ALA A 181 -1.28 12.67 -3.41
CA ALA A 181 -1.45 13.51 -4.58
C ALA A 181 -1.09 14.98 -4.28
N GLN A 182 -0.61 15.72 -5.27
CA GLN A 182 -0.47 17.17 -5.18
C GLN A 182 -1.84 17.83 -5.10
N PHE A 183 -1.98 18.85 -4.27
CA PHE A 183 -3.25 19.56 -4.07
C PHE A 183 -3.81 20.14 -5.36
N ARG A 184 -2.96 20.82 -6.16
CA ARG A 184 -3.39 21.39 -7.46
C ARG A 184 -3.86 20.33 -8.43
N GLU A 185 -3.13 19.23 -8.53
CA GLU A 185 -3.48 18.13 -9.42
C GLU A 185 -4.81 17.48 -9.00
N LEU A 186 -5.03 17.30 -7.68
CA LEU A 186 -6.29 16.82 -7.14
C LEU A 186 -7.45 17.75 -7.52
N VAL A 187 -7.33 19.06 -7.28
CA VAL A 187 -8.37 20.04 -7.63
C VAL A 187 -8.65 20.01 -9.12
N GLN A 188 -7.61 20.01 -9.95
CA GLN A 188 -7.74 19.97 -11.41
C GLN A 188 -8.46 18.69 -11.87
N SER A 189 -8.11 17.54 -11.31
CA SER A 189 -8.76 16.27 -11.67
C SER A 189 -10.25 16.26 -11.37
N GLN A 190 -10.69 16.92 -10.31
CA GLN A 190 -12.09 17.04 -9.93
C GLN A 190 -12.85 18.08 -10.80
N THR A 191 -12.13 19.04 -11.37
CA THR A 191 -12.73 20.15 -12.19
C THR A 191 -12.77 19.85 -13.68
N LEU A 192 -11.87 19.02 -14.20
CA LEU A 192 -11.66 18.76 -15.63
C LEU A 192 -12.94 18.35 -16.39
N GLY A 193 -13.85 17.58 -15.74
CA GLY A 193 -15.12 17.16 -16.34
C GLY A 193 -16.19 18.24 -16.39
N TYR A 194 -16.02 19.36 -15.69
CA TYR A 194 -17.04 20.37 -15.44
C TYR A 194 -16.70 21.76 -16.00
N LEU A 195 -15.43 22.15 -16.06
CA LEU A 195 -14.98 23.51 -16.30
C LEU A 195 -14.44 23.78 -17.73
N THR A 196 -14.76 22.98 -18.72
CA THR A 196 -14.22 23.08 -20.08
C THR A 196 -14.48 24.42 -20.77
N LYS A 197 -15.46 25.24 -20.33
CA LYS A 197 -15.83 26.56 -20.88
C LYS A 197 -15.71 27.72 -19.89
N GLU A 198 -15.38 27.47 -18.63
CA GLU A 198 -15.48 28.43 -17.54
C GLU A 198 -14.16 28.64 -16.79
N THR A 199 -13.03 28.33 -17.45
CA THR A 199 -11.69 28.40 -16.88
C THR A 199 -11.32 29.77 -16.32
N GLU A 200 -11.86 30.85 -16.91
CA GLU A 200 -11.64 32.25 -16.48
C GLU A 200 -12.37 32.61 -15.17
N ARG A 201 -13.35 31.81 -14.78
CA ARG A 201 -14.19 32.04 -13.59
C ARG A 201 -13.78 31.21 -12.40
N PHE A 202 -12.75 30.38 -12.55
CA PHE A 202 -12.21 29.52 -11.53
C PHE A 202 -10.73 29.80 -11.31
N SER A 203 -10.34 30.26 -10.12
CA SER A 203 -8.95 30.48 -9.75
C SER A 203 -8.50 29.53 -8.66
N LEU A 204 -7.21 29.16 -8.69
CA LEU A 204 -6.56 28.31 -7.71
C LEU A 204 -5.26 29.00 -7.23
N GLU A 205 -5.26 29.45 -6.00
CA GLU A 205 -4.23 30.30 -5.41
C GLU A 205 -3.56 29.66 -4.20
N GLY A 206 -2.39 30.20 -3.82
CA GLY A 206 -1.65 29.80 -2.63
C GLY A 206 -0.71 28.61 -2.86
N VAL A 207 -0.40 27.89 -1.78
CA VAL A 207 0.57 26.80 -1.75
C VAL A 207 0.03 25.50 -2.39
N ASP A 208 0.93 24.61 -2.76
CA ASP A 208 0.62 23.32 -3.39
C ASP A 208 1.21 22.14 -2.56
N PRO A 209 0.63 21.84 -1.38
CA PRO A 209 1.13 20.75 -0.55
C PRO A 209 0.87 19.38 -1.16
N TYR A 210 1.66 18.41 -0.73
CA TYR A 210 1.43 17.00 -1.04
C TYR A 210 0.49 16.38 -0.02
N LEU A 211 -0.69 15.96 -0.44
CA LEU A 211 -1.71 15.36 0.41
C LEU A 211 -1.50 13.85 0.54
N PHE A 212 -1.49 13.33 1.74
CA PHE A 212 -1.44 11.89 1.95
C PHE A 212 -2.72 11.18 1.48
N PRO A 213 -2.69 9.87 1.19
CA PRO A 213 -3.77 9.18 0.49
C PRO A 213 -5.17 9.40 1.09
N ASN A 214 -5.28 9.32 2.42
CA ASN A 214 -6.56 9.52 3.10
C ASN A 214 -7.09 10.95 2.92
N ALA A 215 -6.22 11.96 3.04
CA ALA A 215 -6.59 13.36 2.81
C ALA A 215 -7.00 13.59 1.36
N ALA A 216 -6.22 13.09 0.38
CA ALA A 216 -6.51 13.25 -1.03
C ALA A 216 -7.89 12.67 -1.42
N LEU A 217 -8.26 11.49 -0.91
CA LEU A 217 -9.58 10.89 -1.16
C LEU A 217 -10.73 11.75 -0.62
N HIS A 218 -10.63 12.22 0.61
CA HIS A 218 -11.73 12.95 1.26
C HIS A 218 -11.81 14.40 0.80
N ILE A 219 -10.67 15.06 0.59
CA ILE A 219 -10.61 16.42 0.03
C ILE A 219 -11.11 16.41 -1.42
N GLY A 220 -10.76 15.39 -2.23
CA GLY A 220 -11.32 15.20 -3.56
C GLY A 220 -12.84 15.11 -3.56
N LEU A 221 -13.39 14.34 -2.63
CA LEU A 221 -14.85 14.25 -2.45
C LEU A 221 -15.47 15.61 -2.04
N ALA A 222 -14.81 16.40 -1.19
CA ALA A 222 -15.26 17.74 -0.84
C ALA A 222 -15.32 18.65 -2.07
N PHE A 223 -14.28 18.66 -2.88
CA PHE A 223 -14.25 19.44 -4.13
C PHE A 223 -15.35 19.03 -5.12
N HIS A 224 -15.60 17.73 -5.26
CA HIS A 224 -16.73 17.25 -6.05
C HIS A 224 -18.06 17.84 -5.58
N GLU A 225 -18.35 17.80 -4.29
CA GLU A 225 -19.60 18.38 -3.75
C GLU A 225 -19.66 19.91 -3.95
N LEU A 226 -18.55 20.61 -3.74
CA LEU A 226 -18.48 22.05 -3.94
C LEU A 226 -18.73 22.43 -5.40
N ILE A 227 -18.07 21.77 -6.35
CA ILE A 227 -18.23 22.02 -7.79
C ILE A 227 -19.65 21.71 -8.24
N VAL A 228 -20.22 20.57 -7.86
CA VAL A 228 -21.59 20.19 -8.24
C VAL A 228 -22.61 21.17 -7.66
N ASN A 229 -22.41 21.65 -6.43
CA ASN A 229 -23.26 22.68 -5.84
C ASN A 229 -23.11 24.02 -6.57
N SER A 230 -21.89 24.45 -6.89
CA SER A 230 -21.63 25.69 -7.62
C SER A 230 -22.27 25.70 -9.01
N LEU A 231 -22.20 24.59 -9.74
CA LEU A 231 -22.84 24.41 -11.04
C LEU A 231 -24.36 24.35 -10.97
N SER A 232 -24.91 23.82 -9.87
CA SER A 232 -26.35 23.63 -9.73
C SER A 232 -27.06 24.90 -9.19
N PHE A 233 -26.43 25.60 -8.26
CA PHE A 233 -27.08 26.64 -7.44
C PHE A 233 -26.17 27.84 -7.14
N GLY A 234 -24.86 27.72 -7.36
CA GLY A 234 -23.84 28.70 -6.96
C GLY A 234 -23.33 29.55 -8.10
N ALA A 235 -22.12 30.06 -7.95
CA ALA A 235 -21.46 31.00 -8.83
C ALA A 235 -21.37 30.52 -10.29
N LEU A 236 -21.11 29.22 -10.49
CA LEU A 236 -20.95 28.68 -11.84
C LEU A 236 -22.28 28.45 -12.58
N SER A 237 -23.42 28.41 -11.86
CA SER A 237 -24.75 28.23 -12.47
C SER A 237 -25.24 29.45 -13.22
N GLN A 238 -24.82 30.67 -12.84
CA GLN A 238 -25.45 31.93 -13.23
C GLN A 238 -24.69 32.77 -14.29
N GLY A 239 -23.60 32.30 -14.84
CA GLY A 239 -22.83 32.98 -15.89
C GLY A 239 -22.08 34.26 -15.49
N LYS A 240 -22.25 34.77 -14.27
CA LYS A 240 -21.63 36.01 -13.76
C LYS A 240 -20.83 35.86 -12.47
N GLY A 241 -20.90 34.72 -11.79
CA GLY A 241 -20.14 34.48 -10.57
C GLY A 241 -18.75 33.93 -10.81
N SER A 242 -17.93 33.92 -9.80
CA SER A 242 -16.57 33.32 -9.79
C SER A 242 -16.34 32.45 -8.58
N VAL A 243 -15.41 31.52 -8.70
CA VAL A 243 -14.94 30.65 -7.65
C VAL A 243 -13.45 30.84 -7.47
N CYS A 244 -13.01 31.05 -6.23
CA CYS A 244 -11.61 31.06 -5.84
C CYS A 244 -11.35 29.94 -4.84
N VAL A 245 -10.33 29.14 -5.11
CA VAL A 245 -9.81 28.15 -4.17
C VAL A 245 -8.45 28.62 -3.68
N CYS A 246 -8.33 28.86 -2.38
CA CYS A 246 -7.08 29.28 -1.77
C CYS A 246 -6.56 28.18 -0.81
N CYS A 247 -5.26 27.92 -0.88
CA CYS A 247 -4.58 26.96 -0.02
C CYS A 247 -3.44 27.64 0.73
N GLU A 248 -3.49 27.65 2.05
CA GLU A 248 -2.53 28.34 2.91
C GLU A 248 -2.05 27.45 4.03
N ILE A 249 -0.84 27.70 4.55
CA ILE A 249 -0.34 27.06 5.77
C ILE A 249 -0.43 28.06 6.91
N ASP A 250 -1.15 27.69 7.95
CA ASP A 250 -1.27 28.43 9.20
C ASP A 250 -0.39 27.77 10.27
N THR A 251 0.60 28.51 10.77
CA THR A 251 1.52 28.07 11.84
C THR A 251 1.22 28.72 13.20
N THR A 252 0.15 29.51 13.28
CA THR A 252 -0.16 30.31 14.48
C THR A 252 -0.84 29.51 15.59
N VAL A 253 -1.38 28.34 15.30
CA VAL A 253 -2.13 27.52 16.26
C VAL A 253 -1.23 26.41 16.83
N ASN A 254 -0.84 26.54 18.12
CA ASN A 254 -0.08 25.52 18.89
C ASN A 254 1.29 25.10 18.30
N GLU A 255 1.99 25.95 17.59
CA GLU A 255 3.29 25.67 16.95
C GLU A 255 3.24 24.49 15.93
N LYS A 256 2.05 24.03 15.54
CA LYS A 256 1.85 23.00 14.54
C LYS A 256 1.29 23.59 13.25
N ALA A 257 1.86 23.19 12.14
CA ALA A 257 1.37 23.62 10.84
C ALA A 257 -0.04 23.05 10.59
N GLN A 258 -0.94 23.90 10.11
CA GLN A 258 -2.27 23.48 9.64
C GLN A 258 -2.45 23.94 8.20
N LEU A 259 -2.93 23.05 7.36
CA LEU A 259 -3.32 23.39 6.00
C LEU A 259 -4.74 23.94 6.01
N ILE A 260 -4.91 25.15 5.53
CA ILE A 260 -6.20 25.83 5.40
C ILE A 260 -6.59 25.85 3.94
N ILE A 261 -7.66 25.15 3.60
CA ILE A 261 -8.24 25.14 2.27
C ILE A 261 -9.53 25.96 2.33
N THR A 262 -9.58 27.03 1.52
CA THR A 262 -10.73 27.91 1.44
C THR A 262 -11.30 27.84 0.03
N TRP A 263 -12.59 27.55 -0.07
CA TRP A 263 -13.40 27.68 -1.29
C TRP A 263 -14.31 28.87 -1.12
N GLU A 264 -14.20 29.85 -2.00
CA GLU A 264 -15.00 31.07 -1.99
C GLU A 264 -15.75 31.21 -3.30
N GLU A 265 -17.06 31.41 -3.20
CA GLU A 265 -17.93 31.72 -4.35
C GLU A 265 -18.49 33.12 -4.23
N ASN A 266 -18.35 33.89 -5.29
CA ASN A 266 -18.91 35.23 -5.44
C ASN A 266 -20.03 35.20 -6.48
N PHE A 267 -21.27 35.49 -6.06
CA PHE A 267 -22.43 35.56 -6.94
C PHE A 267 -23.56 36.43 -6.33
N SER A 268 -24.38 37.04 -7.18
CA SER A 268 -25.48 37.90 -6.72
C SER A 268 -26.64 37.06 -6.18
N VAL A 269 -27.00 37.29 -4.92
CA VAL A 269 -27.90 36.46 -4.10
C VAL A 269 -29.38 36.70 -4.36
N GLN A 270 -29.82 36.84 -5.61
CA GLN A 270 -31.26 36.84 -5.88
C GLN A 270 -31.93 35.45 -5.74
N THR A 271 -31.14 34.40 -5.48
CA THR A 271 -31.62 33.02 -5.37
C THR A 271 -30.94 32.24 -4.23
N LEU A 272 -31.07 32.74 -2.99
CA LEU A 272 -30.70 31.89 -1.83
C LEU A 272 -31.55 30.61 -1.84
N PRO A 273 -30.93 29.43 -1.67
CA PRO A 273 -31.68 28.21 -1.48
C PRO A 273 -32.57 28.33 -0.26
N SER A 274 -33.82 27.89 -0.39
CA SER A 274 -34.77 27.84 0.73
C SER A 274 -34.16 27.06 1.88
N SER A 275 -34.61 27.33 3.12
CA SER A 275 -34.11 26.68 4.35
C SER A 275 -34.10 25.13 4.27
N LYS A 276 -34.94 24.52 3.42
CA LYS A 276 -34.95 23.09 3.12
C LYS A 276 -33.78 22.59 2.29
N GLN A 277 -33.12 23.46 1.49
CA GLN A 277 -31.94 23.10 0.68
C GLN A 277 -30.64 23.15 1.48
N LYS A 278 -30.63 23.76 2.68
CA LYS A 278 -29.46 23.85 3.58
C LYS A 278 -29.09 22.52 4.24
N SER A 279 -29.98 21.54 4.26
CA SER A 279 -29.76 20.21 4.87
C SER A 279 -29.72 19.12 3.82
N CYS A 280 -28.85 19.26 2.83
CA CYS A 280 -28.60 18.20 1.85
C CYS A 280 -27.32 17.39 2.18
N PHE A 281 -27.16 16.26 1.54
CA PHE A 281 -25.99 15.41 1.76
C PHE A 281 -24.64 16.13 1.52
N GLY A 282 -24.56 17.09 0.59
CA GLY A 282 -23.37 17.91 0.37
C GLY A 282 -22.90 18.61 1.64
N SER A 283 -23.82 19.21 2.42
CA SER A 283 -23.49 19.79 3.72
C SER A 283 -22.95 18.74 4.69
N ALA A 284 -23.51 17.53 4.72
CA ALA A 284 -23.02 16.47 5.60
C ALA A 284 -21.59 15.99 5.21
N VAL A 285 -21.26 15.93 3.92
CA VAL A 285 -19.91 15.64 3.46
C VAL A 285 -18.94 16.72 3.91
N LEU A 286 -19.28 17.98 3.64
CA LEU A 286 -18.40 19.13 3.88
C LEU A 286 -18.20 19.42 5.37
N GLU A 287 -19.27 19.32 6.17
CA GLU A 287 -19.24 19.71 7.59
C GLU A 287 -18.92 18.56 8.56
N LYS A 288 -19.12 17.29 8.14
CA LYS A 288 -18.95 16.15 9.05
C LYS A 288 -17.97 15.10 8.53
N ILE A 289 -18.18 14.58 7.31
CA ILE A 289 -17.42 13.43 6.84
C ILE A 289 -15.97 13.80 6.59
N VAL A 290 -15.73 14.82 5.78
CA VAL A 290 -14.39 15.24 5.39
C VAL A 290 -13.56 15.69 6.61
N PRO A 291 -14.02 16.62 7.45
CA PRO A 291 -13.22 17.03 8.61
C PRO A 291 -12.93 15.89 9.59
N ILE A 292 -13.88 15.00 9.86
CA ILE A 292 -13.65 13.83 10.73
C ILE A 292 -12.58 12.91 10.11
N SER A 293 -12.64 12.68 8.81
CA SER A 293 -11.72 11.76 8.12
C SER A 293 -10.28 12.26 8.10
N VAL A 294 -10.06 13.57 8.18
CA VAL A 294 -8.74 14.18 8.22
C VAL A 294 -8.39 14.72 9.62
N ASN A 295 -9.13 14.35 10.67
CA ASN A 295 -8.98 14.89 12.04
C ASN A 295 -8.89 16.42 12.07
N GLY A 296 -9.59 17.07 11.15
CA GLY A 296 -9.61 18.50 10.96
C GLY A 296 -10.93 19.15 11.42
N SER A 297 -11.12 20.38 11.02
CA SER A 297 -12.37 21.12 11.25
C SER A 297 -12.82 21.81 9.96
N ALA A 298 -14.13 21.97 9.81
CA ALA A 298 -14.69 22.70 8.67
C ALA A 298 -15.73 23.71 9.12
N SER A 299 -15.82 24.79 8.36
CA SER A 299 -16.88 25.79 8.51
C SER A 299 -17.46 26.16 7.15
N LEU A 300 -18.77 26.40 7.14
CA LEU A 300 -19.53 26.74 5.96
C LEU A 300 -20.35 27.99 6.27
N LYS A 301 -20.13 29.06 5.53
CA LYS A 301 -20.77 30.36 5.76
C LYS A 301 -21.42 30.87 4.48
N TRP A 302 -22.68 31.26 4.60
CA TRP A 302 -23.40 32.00 3.56
C TRP A 302 -23.28 33.49 3.84
N MET A 303 -22.92 34.24 2.81
CA MET A 303 -22.82 35.70 2.84
C MET A 303 -23.90 36.32 1.95
N GLU A 304 -24.04 37.65 1.96
CA GLU A 304 -24.99 38.36 1.10
C GLU A 304 -24.66 38.22 -0.39
N GLU A 305 -23.37 38.15 -0.74
CA GLU A 305 -22.86 38.03 -2.09
C GLU A 305 -22.10 36.76 -2.41
N GLY A 306 -22.38 35.68 -1.64
CA GLY A 306 -21.65 34.46 -1.90
C GLY A 306 -21.68 33.39 -0.82
N PHE A 307 -20.72 32.50 -0.89
CA PHE A 307 -20.57 31.33 -0.05
C PHE A 307 -19.09 31.05 0.23
N VAL A 308 -18.75 30.74 1.47
CA VAL A 308 -17.39 30.38 1.86
C VAL A 308 -17.40 29.05 2.60
N TYR A 309 -16.59 28.11 2.13
CA TYR A 309 -16.25 26.89 2.86
C TYR A 309 -14.77 26.91 3.22
N ARG A 310 -14.46 26.65 4.48
CA ARG A 310 -13.08 26.59 4.98
C ARG A 310 -12.84 25.26 5.69
N LEU A 311 -11.80 24.52 5.27
CA LEU A 311 -11.36 23.27 5.85
C LEU A 311 -9.95 23.45 6.43
N SER A 312 -9.78 23.08 7.70
CA SER A 312 -8.48 23.00 8.36
C SER A 312 -8.05 21.54 8.48
N VAL A 313 -6.82 21.25 8.04
CA VAL A 313 -6.24 19.89 8.01
C VAL A 313 -4.93 19.92 8.78
N PRO A 314 -4.70 19.03 9.77
CA PRO A 314 -3.46 18.98 10.54
C PRO A 314 -2.28 18.44 9.71
N ASP A 315 -1.06 18.76 10.15
CA ASP A 315 0.22 18.39 9.55
C ASP A 315 0.41 16.89 9.28
N THR A 316 -0.27 16.04 10.03
CA THR A 316 -0.23 14.58 9.86
C THR A 316 -0.88 14.06 8.57
N TYR A 317 -1.51 14.93 7.77
CA TYR A 317 -2.23 14.58 6.55
C TYR A 317 -1.65 15.17 5.27
N PHE A 318 -0.60 15.98 5.38
CA PHE A 318 0.08 16.57 4.23
C PHE A 318 1.59 16.70 4.47
N ASP A 319 2.34 16.87 3.40
CA ASP A 319 3.76 17.20 3.40
C ASP A 319 3.98 18.45 2.55
N PHE A 320 4.77 19.40 3.07
CA PHE A 320 5.10 20.63 2.38
C PHE A 320 6.58 20.68 1.95
N ASP A 321 7.47 19.99 2.64
CA ASP A 321 8.92 20.07 2.44
C ASP A 321 9.40 19.26 1.22
N SER A 322 8.68 18.23 0.83
CA SER A 322 9.05 17.36 -0.31
C SER A 322 9.07 18.08 -1.68
N PHE A 323 8.50 19.28 -1.78
CA PHE A 323 8.50 20.06 -3.02
C PHE A 323 9.82 20.80 -3.25
N PHE A 324 10.52 21.22 -2.20
CA PHE A 324 11.79 21.94 -2.32
C PHE A 324 12.94 21.01 -2.70
N GLU A 325 13.02 19.81 -2.14
CA GLU A 325 14.07 18.83 -2.46
C GLU A 325 14.00 18.33 -3.92
N ASN A 326 12.80 18.16 -4.49
CA ASN A 326 12.63 17.69 -5.88
C ASN A 326 12.89 18.79 -6.93
N ASN A 327 12.76 20.07 -6.61
CA ASN A 327 13.06 21.17 -7.53
C ASN A 327 14.55 21.54 -7.55
N GLU A 328 15.25 21.41 -6.44
CA GLU A 328 16.72 21.60 -6.43
C GLU A 328 17.44 20.49 -7.21
N ALA A 329 16.96 19.25 -7.18
CA ALA A 329 17.50 18.16 -7.97
C ALA A 329 17.26 18.27 -9.49
N ARG A 330 16.26 19.04 -9.93
CA ARG A 330 15.95 19.27 -11.35
C ARG A 330 16.67 20.48 -11.95
N THR A 331 17.17 21.39 -11.13
CA THR A 331 17.92 22.58 -11.59
C THR A 331 19.43 22.35 -11.65
N THR A 332 19.91 21.17 -11.23
CA THR A 332 21.35 20.79 -11.22
C THR A 332 21.71 19.73 -12.26
N ASN A 333 20.86 19.43 -13.23
CA ASN A 333 21.19 18.54 -14.37
C ASN A 333 21.04 19.27 -15.71
#